data_5e0dab877ec13444e91ed186b4caa2e3
#
_entry.id   5e0dab877ec13444e91ed186b4caa2e3
#
_cell.length_a   1.000
_cell.length_b   1.000
_cell.length_c   1.000
_cell.angle_alpha   90.00
_cell.angle_beta   90.00
_cell.angle_gamma   90.00
#
_symmetry.space_group_name_H-M   'P 1'
#
loop_
_entity.id
_entity.type
_entity.pdbx_description
1 polymer ?
#
loop_
_entity_poly.entity_id
_entity_poly.type
_entity_poly.pdbx_seq_one_letter_code
_entity_poly.pdbx_strand_id
1 'polypeptide(L)'
;MSHIESVFESKSKENAEAGKFLQQWHVAKTHVPQLLNTISHYFPHYSLHDSTHSETILNNIELIMGAEVIDKLSIVDLWLLLSASYYHDLGMVITRDDKLECLKEGSAFINYVRSKQDDETSPMHNYALCFEIKDNKLFHKNNEITPENIDAQKFLFADYIRQEHADRATGRIQHEGSMHLPGSSIPERIIRILGNICKAHGQKQKDLLELAQEENSGCGTEKCHPLFVACMLRLGDLLDVDTNRVSKVLLSSLTIIPSDSLLYNQTNRDITHINIGRKLKEISAECEDIKVANLLNDWFKMIDVELQFQSRNWYKIAPSIDFGSLPSVGKLIVRLKGYDDISGKNRPRFEINSLKAIEMLQGAGLYNDASQSIRELLQNAVDATYIRVFLENPTLSDRNEFRKKCAEHVINVELNKLAVEVDHVKWHLKIQDQGVGIAPDEVIYLTRTGSSSQNQKKNDICKKMPSWMRPSGAFGIGFQSIFLITDKVTLVTRKWGTDDVVKLEMWNPSGNEKGNILQKIYKDEFTNFGRTRQTLWGAEQMLTQKHVAKRYMIAKK
;
A
#
# COMPACT_ATOMS: atom_id res chain seq x y z
N MET A 1 -11.49 23.33 25.11
CA MET A 1 -11.90 23.87 23.79
C MET A 1 -10.62 24.15 23.04
N SER A 2 -10.45 23.62 21.85
CA SER A 2 -9.28 23.85 21.00
C SER A 2 -9.31 25.26 20.40
N HIS A 3 -8.16 25.77 19.92
CA HIS A 3 -8.12 27.06 19.24
C HIS A 3 -8.92 27.03 17.93
N ILE A 4 -8.82 25.92 17.16
CA ILE A 4 -9.62 25.68 15.95
C ILE A 4 -11.12 25.84 16.26
N GLU A 5 -11.60 25.22 17.33
CA GLU A 5 -13.00 25.31 17.75
C GLU A 5 -13.40 26.73 18.16
N SER A 6 -12.55 27.40 18.92
CA SER A 6 -12.81 28.79 19.36
C SER A 6 -12.92 29.75 18.18
N VAL A 7 -12.03 29.66 17.19
CA VAL A 7 -12.05 30.47 15.99
C VAL A 7 -13.27 30.14 15.13
N PHE A 8 -13.60 28.85 14.99
CA PHE A 8 -14.80 28.39 14.28
C PHE A 8 -16.07 28.97 14.88
N GLU A 9 -16.25 28.87 16.20
CA GLU A 9 -17.41 29.42 16.88
C GLU A 9 -17.53 30.95 16.74
N SER A 10 -16.41 31.66 16.87
CA SER A 10 -16.39 33.12 16.72
C SER A 10 -16.83 33.53 15.31
N LYS A 11 -16.19 33.00 14.28
CA LYS A 11 -16.52 33.31 12.88
C LYS A 11 -17.95 32.90 12.52
N SER A 12 -18.43 31.76 13.05
CA SER A 12 -19.78 31.27 12.76
C SER A 12 -20.90 32.14 13.38
N LYS A 13 -20.64 32.81 14.49
CA LYS A 13 -21.59 33.74 15.11
C LYS A 13 -21.75 35.04 14.30
N GLU A 14 -20.71 35.42 13.56
CA GLU A 14 -20.70 36.62 12.73
C GLU A 14 -21.29 36.39 11.32
N ASN A 15 -21.52 35.15 10.92
CA ASN A 15 -22.02 34.76 9.61
C ASN A 15 -23.33 33.97 9.71
N ALA A 16 -24.42 34.54 9.28
CA ALA A 16 -25.74 33.92 9.34
C ALA A 16 -25.83 32.60 8.55
N GLU A 17 -25.10 32.46 7.44
CA GLU A 17 -25.07 31.21 6.64
C GLU A 17 -24.28 30.09 7.31
N ALA A 18 -23.41 30.41 8.27
CA ALA A 18 -22.59 29.45 9.01
C ALA A 18 -23.33 28.78 10.16
N GLY A 19 -24.50 29.30 10.59
CA GLY A 19 -25.25 28.76 11.73
C GLY A 19 -25.59 27.27 11.62
N LYS A 20 -25.79 26.75 10.40
CA LYS A 20 -26.01 25.33 10.12
C LYS A 20 -24.80 24.45 10.46
N PHE A 21 -23.59 24.94 10.18
CA PHE A 21 -22.35 24.23 10.49
C PHE A 21 -22.09 24.23 12.00
N LEU A 22 -22.36 25.35 12.67
CA LEU A 22 -22.23 25.47 14.11
C LEU A 22 -23.18 24.54 14.86
N GLN A 23 -24.45 24.53 14.45
CA GLN A 23 -25.46 23.65 15.04
C GLN A 23 -25.07 22.16 14.85
N GLN A 24 -24.66 21.79 13.65
CA GLN A 24 -24.26 20.41 13.36
C GLN A 24 -23.04 20.01 14.18
N TRP A 25 -22.04 20.89 14.32
CA TRP A 25 -20.87 20.63 15.15
C TRP A 25 -21.23 20.36 16.61
N HIS A 26 -22.10 21.16 17.21
CA HIS A 26 -22.54 20.93 18.59
C HIS A 26 -23.23 19.58 18.78
N VAL A 27 -24.02 19.16 17.80
CA VAL A 27 -24.62 17.81 17.78
C VAL A 27 -23.55 16.74 17.64
N ALA A 28 -22.67 16.87 16.67
CA ALA A 28 -21.59 15.91 16.41
C ALA A 28 -20.68 15.73 17.62
N LYS A 29 -20.25 16.83 18.24
CA LYS A 29 -19.39 16.83 19.43
C LYS A 29 -20.01 16.07 20.62
N THR A 30 -21.33 15.99 20.69
CA THR A 30 -22.04 15.26 21.74
C THR A 30 -22.26 13.78 21.39
N HIS A 31 -22.62 13.47 20.14
CA HIS A 31 -23.04 12.12 19.75
C HIS A 31 -21.88 11.24 19.25
N VAL A 32 -20.93 11.80 18.49
CA VAL A 32 -19.84 11.00 17.91
C VAL A 32 -18.97 10.33 18.97
N PRO A 33 -18.57 10.99 20.08
CA PRO A 33 -17.84 10.33 21.15
C PRO A 33 -18.55 9.10 21.73
N GLN A 34 -19.87 9.12 21.81
CA GLN A 34 -20.66 7.98 22.32
C GLN A 34 -20.53 6.77 21.39
N LEU A 35 -20.48 7.00 20.08
CA LEU A 35 -20.26 5.94 19.08
C LEU A 35 -18.82 5.43 19.13
N LEU A 36 -17.85 6.34 19.18
CA LEU A 36 -16.41 5.96 19.25
C LEU A 36 -16.10 5.13 20.50
N ASN A 37 -16.71 5.43 21.64
CA ASN A 37 -16.55 4.64 22.87
C ASN A 37 -16.96 3.18 22.70
N THR A 38 -17.84 2.84 21.73
CA THR A 38 -18.21 1.45 21.46
C THR A 38 -17.11 0.66 20.76
N ILE A 39 -16.14 1.32 20.14
CA ILE A 39 -15.01 0.69 19.45
C ILE A 39 -14.24 -0.20 20.43
N SER A 40 -13.99 0.27 21.64
CA SER A 40 -13.24 -0.47 22.67
C SER A 40 -13.84 -1.83 23.03
N HIS A 41 -15.13 -2.04 22.81
CA HIS A 41 -15.78 -3.33 23.07
C HIS A 41 -15.35 -4.43 22.10
N TYR A 42 -14.96 -4.06 20.85
CA TYR A 42 -14.52 -5.00 19.81
C TYR A 42 -13.01 -4.97 19.62
N PHE A 43 -12.39 -3.86 19.97
CA PHE A 43 -10.96 -3.61 19.84
C PHE A 43 -10.29 -3.39 21.20
N PRO A 44 -10.55 -4.25 22.22
CA PRO A 44 -10.05 -4.01 23.57
C PRO A 44 -8.52 -4.06 23.68
N HIS A 45 -7.85 -4.63 22.68
CA HIS A 45 -6.42 -4.81 22.56
C HIS A 45 -5.74 -3.71 21.75
N TYR A 46 -6.50 -2.79 21.15
CA TYR A 46 -5.99 -1.61 20.44
C TYR A 46 -5.93 -0.39 21.36
N SER A 47 -5.29 0.68 20.87
CA SER A 47 -5.37 2.00 21.49
C SER A 47 -6.83 2.49 21.53
N LEU A 48 -7.18 3.28 22.53
CA LEU A 48 -8.52 3.86 22.66
C LEU A 48 -8.76 4.83 21.49
N HIS A 49 -9.85 4.59 20.74
CA HIS A 49 -10.37 5.48 19.70
C HIS A 49 -11.60 6.19 20.24
N ASP A 50 -11.41 7.03 21.25
CA ASP A 50 -12.43 7.82 21.90
C ASP A 50 -12.28 9.32 21.59
N SER A 51 -13.03 10.17 22.26
CA SER A 51 -12.93 11.62 22.07
C SER A 51 -11.54 12.20 22.38
N THR A 52 -10.76 11.55 23.25
CA THR A 52 -9.42 12.03 23.58
C THR A 52 -8.47 11.90 22.38
N HIS A 53 -8.63 10.86 21.56
CA HIS A 53 -7.94 10.72 20.28
C HIS A 53 -8.24 11.90 19.34
N SER A 54 -9.53 12.19 19.13
CA SER A 54 -9.95 13.30 18.27
C SER A 54 -9.40 14.65 18.77
N GLU A 55 -9.39 14.87 20.08
CA GLU A 55 -8.83 16.06 20.71
C GLU A 55 -7.30 16.14 20.53
N THR A 56 -6.59 15.02 20.64
CA THR A 56 -5.14 14.97 20.41
C THR A 56 -4.80 15.27 18.95
N ILE A 57 -5.56 14.74 18.00
CA ILE A 57 -5.42 15.08 16.57
C ILE A 57 -5.55 16.58 16.36
N LEU A 58 -6.60 17.22 16.90
CA LEU A 58 -6.81 18.66 16.80
C LEU A 58 -5.63 19.43 17.41
N ASN A 59 -5.18 19.05 18.60
CA ASN A 59 -4.01 19.68 19.23
C ASN A 59 -2.73 19.55 18.37
N ASN A 60 -2.51 18.38 17.78
CA ASN A 60 -1.36 18.18 16.88
C ASN A 60 -1.46 19.09 15.64
N ILE A 61 -2.66 19.21 15.06
CA ILE A 61 -2.90 20.12 13.93
C ILE A 61 -2.62 21.56 14.35
N GLU A 62 -3.11 22.00 15.51
CA GLU A 62 -2.85 23.35 16.04
C GLU A 62 -1.36 23.63 16.24
N LEU A 63 -0.62 22.69 16.81
CA LEU A 63 0.82 22.80 17.00
C LEU A 63 1.58 22.89 15.67
N ILE A 64 1.12 22.17 14.65
CA ILE A 64 1.71 22.17 13.31
C ILE A 64 1.46 23.51 12.60
N MET A 65 0.22 24.00 12.65
CA MET A 65 -0.20 25.18 11.89
C MET A 65 0.16 26.47 12.61
N GLY A 66 -0.05 26.52 13.92
CA GLY A 66 0.01 27.73 14.73
C GLY A 66 -1.23 28.64 14.56
N ALA A 67 -1.51 29.44 15.58
CA ALA A 67 -2.71 30.26 15.66
C ALA A 67 -2.92 31.18 14.43
N GLU A 68 -1.85 31.84 13.98
CA GLU A 68 -1.92 32.77 12.84
C GLU A 68 -2.41 32.15 11.53
N VAL A 69 -2.18 30.85 11.31
CA VAL A 69 -2.64 30.13 10.12
C VAL A 69 -4.08 29.68 10.33
N ILE A 70 -4.42 29.21 11.53
CA ILE A 70 -5.78 28.81 11.90
C ILE A 70 -6.75 29.97 11.72
N ASP A 71 -6.36 31.18 12.12
CA ASP A 71 -7.17 32.39 12.01
C ASP A 71 -7.49 32.76 10.54
N LYS A 72 -6.69 32.30 9.57
CA LYS A 72 -6.89 32.55 8.13
C LYS A 72 -7.81 31.52 7.46
N LEU A 73 -8.12 30.38 8.12
CA LEU A 73 -8.95 29.34 7.55
C LEU A 73 -10.40 29.81 7.35
N SER A 74 -11.05 29.31 6.31
CA SER A 74 -12.47 29.52 6.09
C SER A 74 -13.30 28.83 7.18
N ILE A 75 -14.54 29.27 7.35
CA ILE A 75 -15.48 28.66 8.32
C ILE A 75 -15.64 27.17 8.02
N VAL A 76 -15.73 26.80 6.74
CA VAL A 76 -15.95 25.41 6.34
C VAL A 76 -14.68 24.58 6.47
N ASP A 77 -13.48 25.14 6.28
CA ASP A 77 -12.22 24.43 6.57
C ASP A 77 -12.11 24.09 8.06
N LEU A 78 -12.42 25.04 8.93
CA LEU A 78 -12.45 24.82 10.38
C LEU A 78 -13.46 23.73 10.76
N TRP A 79 -14.68 23.79 10.20
CA TRP A 79 -15.70 22.76 10.41
C TRP A 79 -15.25 21.38 9.90
N LEU A 80 -14.61 21.34 8.72
CA LEU A 80 -14.08 20.10 8.15
C LEU A 80 -12.96 19.51 9.01
N LEU A 81 -12.04 20.34 9.55
CA LEU A 81 -10.99 19.88 10.48
C LEU A 81 -11.59 19.28 11.75
N LEU A 82 -12.52 19.99 12.39
CA LEU A 82 -13.22 19.54 13.57
C LEU A 82 -13.97 18.23 13.31
N SER A 83 -14.79 18.21 12.26
CA SER A 83 -15.60 17.05 11.91
C SER A 83 -14.74 15.87 11.51
N ALA A 84 -13.76 16.05 10.63
CA ALA A 84 -12.89 14.96 10.17
C ALA A 84 -12.11 14.31 11.32
N SER A 85 -11.61 15.11 12.29
CA SER A 85 -10.93 14.59 13.48
C SER A 85 -11.81 13.67 14.33
N TYR A 86 -13.13 13.90 14.33
CA TYR A 86 -14.08 13.06 15.07
C TYR A 86 -14.65 11.90 14.24
N TYR A 87 -14.80 12.07 12.93
CA TYR A 87 -15.50 11.11 12.08
C TYR A 87 -14.59 10.10 11.37
N HIS A 88 -13.27 10.31 11.27
CA HIS A 88 -12.37 9.48 10.45
C HIS A 88 -12.40 8.00 10.85
N ASP A 89 -12.53 7.70 12.15
CA ASP A 89 -12.56 6.35 12.70
C ASP A 89 -13.96 5.74 12.87
N LEU A 90 -15.03 6.42 12.46
CA LEU A 90 -16.37 5.86 12.56
C LEU A 90 -16.54 4.52 11.83
N GLY A 91 -15.70 4.25 10.84
CA GLY A 91 -15.65 2.96 10.16
C GLY A 91 -15.26 1.79 11.06
N MET A 92 -14.61 2.04 12.20
CA MET A 92 -14.30 1.02 13.21
C MET A 92 -15.48 0.67 14.11
N VAL A 93 -16.52 1.48 14.16
CA VAL A 93 -17.77 1.18 14.91
C VAL A 93 -18.45 -0.02 14.26
N ILE A 94 -18.76 -1.03 15.07
CA ILE A 94 -19.43 -2.27 14.64
C ILE A 94 -20.87 -2.26 15.12
N THR A 95 -21.80 -2.15 14.16
CA THR A 95 -23.24 -2.19 14.44
C THR A 95 -23.77 -3.63 14.47
N ARG A 96 -25.06 -3.77 14.85
CA ARG A 96 -25.77 -5.04 14.75
C ARG A 96 -25.82 -5.54 13.30
N ASP A 97 -26.06 -4.64 12.35
CA ASP A 97 -26.22 -5.00 10.94
C ASP A 97 -24.89 -5.42 10.31
N ASP A 98 -23.77 -4.78 10.70
CA ASP A 98 -22.43 -5.26 10.31
C ASP A 98 -22.19 -6.72 10.72
N LYS A 99 -22.57 -7.08 11.96
CA LYS A 99 -22.41 -8.46 12.44
C LYS A 99 -23.29 -9.44 11.66
N LEU A 100 -24.53 -9.07 11.42
CA LEU A 100 -25.45 -9.89 10.64
C LEU A 100 -24.94 -10.09 9.22
N GLU A 101 -24.40 -9.05 8.59
CA GLU A 101 -23.81 -9.12 7.25
C GLU A 101 -22.57 -10.02 7.23
N CYS A 102 -21.64 -9.84 8.18
CA CYS A 102 -20.43 -10.67 8.30
C CYS A 102 -20.76 -12.16 8.51
N LEU A 103 -21.83 -12.48 9.23
CA LEU A 103 -22.20 -13.87 9.53
C LEU A 103 -23.13 -14.50 8.49
N LYS A 104 -23.56 -13.76 7.45
CA LYS A 104 -24.31 -14.33 6.34
C LYS A 104 -23.51 -15.42 5.63
N GLU A 105 -24.21 -16.41 5.13
CA GLU A 105 -23.66 -17.48 4.31
C GLU A 105 -22.89 -16.91 3.11
N GLY A 106 -21.64 -17.35 2.95
CA GLY A 106 -20.77 -16.92 1.84
C GLY A 106 -20.29 -15.47 1.91
N SER A 107 -20.41 -14.81 3.07
CA SER A 107 -19.96 -13.41 3.24
C SER A 107 -18.46 -13.25 2.98
N ALA A 108 -18.04 -12.01 2.72
CA ALA A 108 -16.63 -11.66 2.57
C ALA A 108 -15.84 -11.96 3.85
N PHE A 109 -16.45 -11.80 5.03
CA PHE A 109 -15.84 -12.14 6.30
C PHE A 109 -15.53 -13.65 6.43
N ILE A 110 -16.43 -14.53 5.99
CA ILE A 110 -16.17 -15.98 6.02
C ILE A 110 -15.00 -16.34 5.10
N ASN A 111 -14.91 -15.70 3.92
CA ASN A 111 -13.77 -15.89 3.02
C ASN A 111 -12.46 -15.36 3.63
N TYR A 112 -12.52 -14.24 4.35
CA TYR A 112 -11.41 -13.71 5.13
C TYR A 112 -10.96 -14.72 6.18
N VAL A 113 -11.87 -15.28 7.01
CA VAL A 113 -11.52 -16.28 8.02
C VAL A 113 -10.85 -17.50 7.38
N ARG A 114 -11.40 -18.00 6.26
CA ARG A 114 -10.78 -19.11 5.49
C ARG A 114 -9.35 -18.76 5.06
N SER A 115 -9.14 -17.56 4.54
CA SER A 115 -7.79 -17.13 4.12
C SER A 115 -6.80 -17.09 5.29
N LYS A 116 -7.28 -16.79 6.51
CA LYS A 116 -6.45 -16.81 7.71
C LYS A 116 -6.19 -18.21 8.26
N GLN A 117 -7.10 -19.15 8.01
CA GLN A 117 -6.88 -20.57 8.30
C GLN A 117 -5.80 -21.18 7.40
N ASP A 118 -5.73 -20.72 6.15
CA ASP A 118 -4.77 -21.22 5.16
C ASP A 118 -3.37 -20.56 5.27
N ASP A 119 -3.25 -19.45 5.99
CA ASP A 119 -2.00 -18.68 6.13
C ASP A 119 -1.40 -18.85 7.54
N GLU A 120 -0.51 -19.83 7.69
CA GLU A 120 0.19 -20.12 8.96
C GLU A 120 1.06 -18.94 9.45
N THR A 121 1.41 -18.01 8.58
CA THR A 121 2.22 -16.83 8.93
C THR A 121 1.38 -15.67 9.45
N SER A 122 0.07 -15.74 9.30
CA SER A 122 -0.85 -14.70 9.75
C SER A 122 -0.94 -14.65 11.28
N PRO A 123 -0.85 -13.47 11.91
CA PRO A 123 -1.15 -13.31 13.34
C PRO A 123 -2.56 -13.79 13.73
N MET A 124 -3.49 -13.79 12.76
CA MET A 124 -4.88 -14.22 12.95
C MET A 124 -5.08 -15.73 12.77
N HIS A 125 -4.06 -16.49 12.35
CA HIS A 125 -4.17 -17.91 12.05
C HIS A 125 -4.77 -18.74 13.21
N ASN A 126 -4.16 -18.64 14.38
CA ASN A 126 -4.60 -19.39 15.56
C ASN A 126 -6.04 -19.05 15.98
N TYR A 127 -6.45 -17.79 15.84
CA TYR A 127 -7.82 -17.37 16.12
C TYR A 127 -8.80 -17.91 15.07
N ALA A 128 -8.40 -17.94 13.80
CA ALA A 128 -9.21 -18.50 12.73
C ALA A 128 -9.42 -20.03 12.89
N LEU A 129 -8.44 -20.74 13.43
CA LEU A 129 -8.55 -22.19 13.73
C LEU A 129 -9.54 -22.54 14.86
N CYS A 130 -10.04 -21.54 15.63
CA CYS A 130 -11.14 -21.74 16.59
C CYS A 130 -12.49 -21.97 15.92
N PHE A 131 -12.56 -21.84 14.59
CA PHE A 131 -13.79 -21.94 13.82
C PHE A 131 -13.71 -23.02 12.75
N GLU A 132 -14.88 -23.55 12.38
CA GLU A 132 -15.08 -24.43 11.22
C GLU A 132 -15.99 -23.74 10.22
N ILE A 133 -15.67 -23.88 8.92
CA ILE A 133 -16.51 -23.38 7.83
C ILE A 133 -17.19 -24.58 7.15
N LYS A 134 -18.51 -24.71 7.34
CA LYS A 134 -19.35 -25.74 6.73
C LYS A 134 -20.47 -25.06 5.94
N ASP A 135 -20.70 -25.48 4.70
CA ASP A 135 -21.76 -24.93 3.83
C ASP A 135 -21.69 -23.38 3.74
N ASN A 136 -20.47 -22.83 3.63
CA ASN A 136 -20.21 -21.39 3.64
C ASN A 136 -20.77 -20.62 4.87
N LYS A 137 -20.94 -21.31 6.00
CA LYS A 137 -21.30 -20.73 7.30
C LYS A 137 -20.20 -20.98 8.31
N LEU A 138 -20.07 -20.05 9.24
CA LEU A 138 -19.05 -20.07 10.29
C LEU A 138 -19.65 -20.71 11.57
N PHE A 139 -18.97 -21.71 12.10
CA PHE A 139 -19.32 -22.39 13.34
C PHE A 139 -18.14 -22.39 14.31
N HIS A 140 -18.42 -22.39 15.60
CA HIS A 140 -17.39 -22.68 16.59
C HIS A 140 -16.91 -24.12 16.46
N LYS A 141 -15.61 -24.36 16.56
CA LYS A 141 -15.04 -25.71 16.49
C LYS A 141 -15.67 -26.60 17.58
N ASN A 142 -16.04 -27.81 17.22
CA ASN A 142 -16.74 -28.77 18.09
C ASN A 142 -18.09 -28.26 18.64
N ASN A 143 -18.67 -27.20 18.11
CA ASN A 143 -19.87 -26.52 18.65
C ASN A 143 -19.74 -26.05 20.10
N GLU A 144 -18.51 -25.82 20.58
CA GLU A 144 -18.22 -25.31 21.92
C GLU A 144 -18.06 -23.79 21.93
N ILE A 145 -18.77 -23.14 22.84
CA ILE A 145 -18.62 -21.69 23.07
C ILE A 145 -17.78 -21.53 24.34
N THR A 146 -16.48 -21.27 24.15
CA THR A 146 -15.54 -20.97 25.23
C THR A 146 -15.21 -19.47 25.26
N PRO A 147 -14.72 -18.92 26.39
CA PRO A 147 -14.26 -17.53 26.44
C PRO A 147 -13.21 -17.23 25.36
N GLU A 148 -12.29 -18.16 25.09
CA GLU A 148 -11.24 -18.03 24.08
C GLU A 148 -11.83 -17.92 22.68
N ASN A 149 -12.88 -18.71 22.37
CA ASN A 149 -13.56 -18.66 21.05
C ASN A 149 -14.30 -17.33 20.87
N ILE A 150 -14.88 -16.78 21.96
CA ILE A 150 -15.54 -15.46 21.93
C ILE A 150 -14.51 -14.35 21.66
N ASP A 151 -13.35 -14.38 22.33
CA ASP A 151 -12.29 -13.41 22.11
C ASP A 151 -11.68 -13.58 20.73
N ALA A 152 -11.46 -14.80 20.24
CA ALA A 152 -10.99 -15.08 18.89
C ALA A 152 -11.94 -14.49 17.83
N GLN A 153 -13.26 -14.59 18.02
CA GLN A 153 -14.24 -14.00 17.13
C GLN A 153 -14.14 -12.47 17.11
N LYS A 154 -14.00 -11.83 18.28
CA LYS A 154 -13.81 -10.38 18.38
C LYS A 154 -12.55 -9.93 17.62
N PHE A 155 -11.42 -10.64 17.78
CA PHE A 155 -10.16 -10.30 17.12
C PHE A 155 -10.26 -10.45 15.61
N LEU A 156 -10.91 -11.49 15.10
CA LEU A 156 -11.14 -11.68 13.67
C LEU A 156 -12.05 -10.58 13.09
N PHE A 157 -13.13 -10.22 13.80
CA PHE A 157 -13.97 -9.08 13.40
C PHE A 157 -13.18 -7.78 13.40
N ALA A 158 -12.41 -7.53 14.44
CA ALA A 158 -11.60 -6.33 14.59
C ALA A 158 -10.59 -6.19 13.45
N ASP A 159 -9.82 -7.25 13.15
CA ASP A 159 -8.82 -7.22 12.07
C ASP A 159 -9.48 -7.06 10.69
N TYR A 160 -10.60 -7.75 10.43
CA TYR A 160 -11.36 -7.62 9.19
C TYR A 160 -11.87 -6.19 8.97
N ILE A 161 -12.56 -5.62 9.96
CA ILE A 161 -13.15 -4.29 9.89
C ILE A 161 -12.06 -3.20 9.76
N ARG A 162 -10.94 -3.37 10.47
CA ARG A 162 -9.84 -2.41 10.43
C ARG A 162 -9.23 -2.27 9.03
N GLN A 163 -9.21 -3.33 8.23
CA GLN A 163 -8.64 -3.27 6.87
C GLN A 163 -9.42 -2.32 5.95
N GLU A 164 -10.70 -2.10 6.20
CA GLU A 164 -11.60 -1.29 5.39
C GLU A 164 -12.16 -0.06 6.13
N HIS A 165 -11.66 0.24 7.34
CA HIS A 165 -12.30 1.26 8.21
C HIS A 165 -12.42 2.63 7.56
N ALA A 166 -11.45 3.06 6.75
CA ALA A 166 -11.47 4.35 6.07
C ALA A 166 -12.59 4.42 5.00
N ASP A 167 -12.76 3.36 4.21
CA ASP A 167 -13.87 3.27 3.25
C ASP A 167 -15.22 3.17 3.96
N ARG A 168 -15.29 2.43 5.05
CA ARG A 168 -16.49 2.29 5.88
C ARG A 168 -16.90 3.62 6.53
N ALA A 169 -15.93 4.43 7.00
CA ALA A 169 -16.21 5.76 7.54
C ALA A 169 -16.91 6.64 6.51
N THR A 170 -16.44 6.62 5.26
CA THR A 170 -17.08 7.33 4.14
C THR A 170 -18.52 6.88 3.93
N GLY A 171 -18.74 5.57 3.88
CA GLY A 171 -20.09 5.01 3.73
C GLY A 171 -21.04 5.47 4.85
N ARG A 172 -20.59 5.44 6.11
CA ARG A 172 -21.36 5.90 7.26
C ARG A 172 -21.68 7.40 7.19
N ILE A 173 -20.71 8.23 6.81
CA ILE A 173 -20.91 9.68 6.69
C ILE A 173 -21.87 10.01 5.55
N GLN A 174 -21.75 9.34 4.39
CA GLN A 174 -22.50 9.67 3.18
C GLN A 174 -23.89 9.02 3.12
N HIS A 175 -24.04 7.79 3.61
CA HIS A 175 -25.26 7.00 3.44
C HIS A 175 -26.08 6.84 4.73
N GLU A 176 -25.43 6.82 5.89
CA GLU A 176 -26.08 6.75 7.19
C GLU A 176 -26.14 8.14 7.87
N GLY A 177 -26.07 9.20 7.08
CA GLY A 177 -25.95 10.58 7.55
C GLY A 177 -27.01 11.02 8.56
N SER A 178 -28.21 10.43 8.51
CA SER A 178 -29.25 10.65 9.51
C SER A 178 -28.89 10.19 10.91
N MET A 179 -27.98 9.19 11.03
CA MET A 179 -27.56 8.64 12.31
C MET A 179 -26.39 9.43 12.92
N HIS A 180 -25.52 9.99 12.08
CA HIS A 180 -24.29 10.68 12.50
C HIS A 180 -24.33 12.19 12.25
N LEU A 181 -25.18 12.65 11.32
CA LEU A 181 -25.46 14.04 11.00
C LEU A 181 -26.97 14.32 11.07
N PRO A 182 -27.65 14.07 12.20
CA PRO A 182 -29.10 14.13 12.31
C PRO A 182 -29.59 15.54 12.04
N GLY A 183 -30.58 15.63 11.14
CA GLY A 183 -31.26 16.92 10.83
C GLY A 183 -30.36 17.96 10.16
N SER A 184 -29.25 17.52 9.55
CA SER A 184 -28.28 18.41 8.94
C SER A 184 -28.89 19.18 7.77
N SER A 185 -28.84 20.50 7.84
CA SER A 185 -29.10 21.42 6.72
C SER A 185 -27.82 21.62 5.86
N ILE A 186 -26.77 20.88 6.13
CA ILE A 186 -25.51 20.92 5.38
C ILE A 186 -25.72 20.28 4.00
N PRO A 187 -25.27 20.93 2.91
CA PRO A 187 -25.39 20.35 1.57
C PRO A 187 -24.70 19.00 1.44
N GLU A 188 -25.34 18.02 0.80
CA GLU A 188 -24.78 16.67 0.57
C GLU A 188 -23.39 16.68 -0.06
N ARG A 189 -23.11 17.69 -0.89
CA ARG A 189 -21.77 17.87 -1.48
C ARG A 189 -20.69 18.04 -0.42
N ILE A 190 -20.97 18.83 0.63
CA ILE A 190 -20.03 19.06 1.75
C ILE A 190 -19.90 17.80 2.60
N ILE A 191 -20.98 17.05 2.79
CA ILE A 191 -20.95 15.73 3.46
C ILE A 191 -20.07 14.75 2.68
N ARG A 192 -20.15 14.74 1.33
CA ARG A 192 -19.27 13.92 0.49
C ARG A 192 -17.82 14.34 0.61
N ILE A 193 -17.54 15.65 0.66
CA ILE A 193 -16.18 16.16 0.89
C ILE A 193 -15.65 15.63 2.22
N LEU A 194 -16.41 15.73 3.30
CA LEU A 194 -16.04 15.20 4.62
C LEU A 194 -15.74 13.69 4.55
N GLY A 195 -16.61 12.91 3.90
CA GLY A 195 -16.40 11.47 3.70
C GLY A 195 -15.10 11.15 2.94
N ASN A 196 -14.81 11.90 1.87
CA ASN A 196 -13.58 11.73 1.09
C ASN A 196 -12.32 12.12 1.89
N ILE A 197 -12.38 13.16 2.71
CA ILE A 197 -11.31 13.54 3.63
C ILE A 197 -11.06 12.42 4.64
N CYS A 198 -12.11 11.87 5.24
CA CYS A 198 -11.99 10.75 6.17
C CYS A 198 -11.43 9.49 5.50
N LYS A 199 -11.83 9.19 4.26
CA LYS A 199 -11.26 8.09 3.49
C LYS A 199 -9.77 8.28 3.21
N ALA A 200 -9.37 9.50 2.90
CA ALA A 200 -8.01 9.83 2.50
C ALA A 200 -6.96 9.55 3.60
N HIS A 201 -7.36 9.49 4.90
CA HIS A 201 -6.40 9.19 5.98
C HIS A 201 -5.80 7.78 5.85
N GLY A 202 -6.56 6.80 5.33
CA GLY A 202 -6.09 5.43 5.09
C GLY A 202 -5.51 5.17 3.69
N GLN A 203 -5.55 6.14 2.77
CA GLN A 203 -5.11 5.95 1.38
C GLN A 203 -3.60 6.14 1.20
N LYS A 204 -3.09 5.68 0.04
CA LYS A 204 -1.70 5.93 -0.37
C LYS A 204 -1.49 7.42 -0.67
N GLN A 205 -0.29 7.92 -0.42
CA GLN A 205 0.07 9.33 -0.61
C GLN A 205 -0.27 9.89 -2.00
N LYS A 206 -0.08 9.10 -3.07
CA LYS A 206 -0.39 9.53 -4.44
C LYS A 206 -1.88 9.78 -4.66
N ASP A 207 -2.72 8.96 -4.03
CA ASP A 207 -4.17 9.03 -4.21
C ASP A 207 -4.75 10.24 -3.46
N LEU A 208 -4.04 10.72 -2.43
CA LEU A 208 -4.39 11.94 -1.69
C LEU A 208 -4.43 13.18 -2.60
N LEU A 209 -3.52 13.27 -3.59
CA LEU A 209 -3.46 14.40 -4.53
C LEU A 209 -4.62 14.43 -5.55
N GLU A 210 -5.50 13.44 -5.55
CA GLU A 210 -6.73 13.43 -6.34
C GLU A 210 -7.85 14.28 -5.70
N LEU A 211 -7.71 14.62 -4.41
CA LEU A 211 -8.64 15.53 -3.74
C LEU A 211 -8.54 16.95 -4.31
N ALA A 212 -9.68 17.63 -4.37
CA ALA A 212 -9.72 19.01 -4.82
C ALA A 212 -8.88 19.93 -3.91
N GLN A 213 -8.13 20.83 -4.55
CA GLN A 213 -7.37 21.85 -3.83
C GLN A 213 -8.31 22.91 -3.23
N GLU A 214 -9.34 23.27 -3.98
CA GLU A 214 -10.31 24.31 -3.66
C GLU A 214 -11.71 23.92 -4.16
N GLU A 215 -12.72 24.13 -3.33
CA GLU A 215 -14.11 23.89 -3.64
C GLU A 215 -15.01 25.02 -3.09
N ASN A 216 -16.20 25.22 -3.67
CA ASN A 216 -17.18 26.13 -3.10
C ASN A 216 -17.66 25.61 -1.75
N SER A 217 -17.53 26.40 -0.69
CA SER A 217 -17.86 25.98 0.66
C SER A 217 -19.37 25.83 0.91
N GLY A 218 -20.21 26.53 0.16
CA GLY A 218 -21.63 26.63 0.43
C GLY A 218 -21.96 27.56 1.61
N CYS A 219 -20.99 28.42 1.98
CA CYS A 219 -21.12 29.46 2.98
C CYS A 219 -20.65 30.77 2.33
N GLY A 220 -21.59 31.54 1.77
CA GLY A 220 -21.30 32.75 0.99
C GLY A 220 -20.36 32.45 -0.20
N THR A 221 -19.39 33.34 -0.38
CA THR A 221 -18.37 33.25 -1.43
C THR A 221 -17.08 32.50 -0.98
N GLU A 222 -17.05 32.05 0.27
CA GLU A 222 -15.88 31.34 0.79
C GLU A 222 -15.61 30.03 0.05
N LYS A 223 -14.34 29.66 0.02
CA LYS A 223 -13.87 28.37 -0.48
C LYS A 223 -13.50 27.46 0.68
N CYS A 224 -13.55 26.17 0.45
CA CYS A 224 -12.96 25.17 1.33
C CYS A 224 -11.85 24.39 0.61
N HIS A 225 -10.94 23.80 1.36
CA HIS A 225 -9.72 23.21 0.85
C HIS A 225 -9.58 21.73 1.27
N PRO A 226 -10.31 20.80 0.60
CA PRO A 226 -10.38 19.39 1.00
C PRO A 226 -9.02 18.71 1.10
N LEU A 227 -8.14 18.94 0.11
CA LEU A 227 -6.78 18.38 0.12
C LEU A 227 -5.97 18.83 1.34
N PHE A 228 -6.06 20.12 1.68
CA PHE A 228 -5.37 20.67 2.85
C PHE A 228 -5.87 20.04 4.15
N VAL A 229 -7.20 19.97 4.33
CA VAL A 229 -7.81 19.36 5.52
C VAL A 229 -7.41 17.88 5.66
N ALA A 230 -7.45 17.11 4.56
CA ALA A 230 -7.03 15.70 4.56
C ALA A 230 -5.55 15.52 4.93
N CYS A 231 -4.67 16.41 4.44
CA CYS A 231 -3.26 16.41 4.79
C CYS A 231 -3.04 16.72 6.28
N MET A 232 -3.77 17.68 6.83
CA MET A 232 -3.67 18.03 8.25
C MET A 232 -4.22 16.92 9.14
N LEU A 233 -5.34 16.29 8.77
CA LEU A 233 -5.87 15.13 9.47
C LEU A 233 -4.84 14.00 9.54
N ARG A 234 -4.24 13.62 8.41
CA ARG A 234 -3.22 12.56 8.36
C ARG A 234 -2.01 12.85 9.24
N LEU A 235 -1.54 14.10 9.26
CA LEU A 235 -0.43 14.47 10.14
C LEU A 235 -0.83 14.47 11.60
N GLY A 236 -2.02 14.98 11.91
CA GLY A 236 -2.53 15.01 13.28
C GLY A 236 -2.70 13.61 13.86
N ASP A 237 -3.26 12.70 13.08
CA ASP A 237 -3.46 11.30 13.43
C ASP A 237 -2.12 10.55 13.55
N LEU A 238 -1.23 10.66 12.56
CA LEU A 238 0.08 10.02 12.57
C LEU A 238 0.97 10.47 13.75
N LEU A 239 0.76 11.67 14.26
CA LEU A 239 1.50 12.23 15.40
C LEU A 239 0.80 12.01 16.74
N ASP A 240 -0.27 11.25 16.78
CA ASP A 240 -0.94 10.92 18.02
C ASP A 240 -0.17 9.85 18.81
N VAL A 241 0.49 10.32 19.85
CA VAL A 241 1.42 9.56 20.70
C VAL A 241 0.98 9.68 22.16
N ASP A 242 -0.28 9.33 22.44
CA ASP A 242 -0.73 9.38 23.84
C ASP A 242 -0.39 8.08 24.58
N THR A 243 0.40 8.20 25.65
CA THR A 243 0.76 7.10 26.55
C THR A 243 -0.43 6.53 27.33
N ASN A 244 -1.53 7.27 27.42
CA ASN A 244 -2.73 6.88 28.17
C ASN A 244 -3.77 6.13 27.34
N ARG A 245 -3.54 5.94 26.04
CA ARG A 245 -4.49 5.32 25.12
C ARG A 245 -4.73 3.82 25.33
N VAL A 246 -3.99 3.19 26.22
CA VAL A 246 -4.14 1.75 26.50
C VAL A 246 -4.82 1.55 27.84
N SER A 247 -6.04 1.03 27.81
CA SER A 247 -6.77 0.67 29.01
C SER A 247 -6.25 -0.64 29.60
N LYS A 248 -5.51 -0.55 30.70
CA LYS A 248 -5.08 -1.76 31.47
C LYS A 248 -6.28 -2.58 31.95
N VAL A 249 -7.40 -1.93 32.23
CA VAL A 249 -8.63 -2.58 32.69
C VAL A 249 -9.22 -3.43 31.55
N LEU A 250 -9.30 -2.90 30.34
CA LEU A 250 -9.79 -3.65 29.17
C LEU A 250 -8.86 -4.82 28.85
N LEU A 251 -7.54 -4.61 28.86
CA LEU A 251 -6.58 -5.70 28.65
C LEU A 251 -6.71 -6.81 29.69
N SER A 252 -6.95 -6.47 30.97
CA SER A 252 -7.12 -7.47 32.02
C SER A 252 -8.42 -8.27 31.92
N SER A 253 -9.39 -7.81 31.14
CA SER A 253 -10.66 -8.52 30.88
C SER A 253 -10.58 -9.55 29.75
N LEU A 254 -9.47 -9.59 29.00
CA LEU A 254 -9.26 -10.55 27.93
C LEU A 254 -8.68 -11.86 28.46
N THR A 255 -9.16 -12.98 27.92
CA THR A 255 -8.61 -14.31 28.21
C THR A 255 -7.27 -14.51 27.49
N ILE A 256 -7.14 -13.93 26.27
CA ILE A 256 -5.93 -13.97 25.45
C ILE A 256 -5.62 -12.54 25.01
N ILE A 257 -4.36 -12.13 25.16
CA ILE A 257 -3.89 -10.83 24.65
C ILE A 257 -2.96 -11.10 23.45
N PRO A 258 -3.25 -10.56 22.25
CA PRO A 258 -2.36 -10.68 21.10
C PRO A 258 -0.97 -10.09 21.41
N SER A 259 0.10 -10.83 21.06
CA SER A 259 1.49 -10.43 21.30
C SER A 259 1.83 -9.06 20.71
N ASP A 260 1.32 -8.81 19.50
CA ASP A 260 1.58 -7.56 18.79
C ASP A 260 0.97 -6.36 19.52
N SER A 261 -0.22 -6.54 20.13
CA SER A 261 -0.87 -5.49 20.90
C SER A 261 -0.07 -5.10 22.15
N LEU A 262 0.59 -6.07 22.81
CA LEU A 262 1.48 -5.78 23.94
C LEU A 262 2.69 -4.95 23.51
N LEU A 263 3.28 -5.25 22.36
CA LEU A 263 4.40 -4.49 21.80
C LEU A 263 3.99 -3.06 21.43
N TYR A 264 2.84 -2.87 20.77
CA TYR A 264 2.32 -1.53 20.46
C TYR A 264 2.01 -0.72 21.73
N ASN A 265 1.51 -1.35 22.77
CA ASN A 265 1.28 -0.69 24.05
C ASN A 265 2.57 -0.23 24.70
N GLN A 266 3.66 -0.94 24.49
CA GLN A 266 4.98 -0.59 25.04
C GLN A 266 5.62 0.56 24.25
N THR A 267 5.37 0.68 22.93
CA THR A 267 5.92 1.79 22.12
C THR A 267 5.56 3.14 22.71
N ASN A 268 4.32 3.35 23.13
CA ASN A 268 3.87 4.62 23.69
C ASN A 268 4.53 4.93 25.04
N ARG A 269 4.89 3.93 25.83
CA ARG A 269 5.55 4.10 27.13
C ARG A 269 7.03 4.44 27.00
N ASP A 270 7.67 3.93 25.97
CA ASP A 270 9.10 4.06 25.76
C ASP A 270 9.48 5.41 25.11
N ILE A 271 8.48 6.23 24.74
CA ILE A 271 8.72 7.58 24.26
C ILE A 271 9.07 8.49 25.43
N THR A 272 10.26 9.07 25.38
CA THR A 272 10.84 9.89 26.45
C THR A 272 10.75 11.39 26.19
N HIS A 273 10.61 11.80 24.94
CA HIS A 273 10.54 13.19 24.55
C HIS A 273 9.70 13.38 23.30
N ILE A 274 8.81 14.36 23.33
CA ILE A 274 8.00 14.80 22.20
C ILE A 274 8.00 16.32 22.17
N ASN A 275 8.41 16.86 21.03
CA ASN A 275 8.30 18.28 20.74
C ASN A 275 7.70 18.45 19.34
N ILE A 276 6.43 18.80 19.27
CA ILE A 276 5.73 19.07 18.03
C ILE A 276 5.46 20.57 17.97
N GLY A 277 6.01 21.25 17.00
CA GLY A 277 5.82 22.68 16.82
C GLY A 277 5.90 23.10 15.37
N ARG A 278 5.59 24.37 15.10
CA ARG A 278 5.57 24.94 13.73
C ARG A 278 6.93 24.92 13.02
N LYS A 279 8.04 24.93 13.76
CA LYS A 279 9.38 24.99 13.16
C LYS A 279 10.07 23.65 13.11
N LEU A 280 9.88 22.81 14.12
CA LEU A 280 10.66 21.59 14.30
C LEU A 280 9.81 20.52 14.99
N LYS A 281 10.02 19.27 14.61
CA LYS A 281 9.45 18.07 15.27
C LYS A 281 10.58 17.20 15.74
N GLU A 282 10.61 16.92 17.04
CA GLU A 282 11.58 16.01 17.64
C GLU A 282 10.86 14.99 18.52
N ILE A 283 11.15 13.72 18.29
CA ILE A 283 10.62 12.62 19.11
C ILE A 283 11.78 11.69 19.46
N SER A 284 11.90 11.36 20.73
CA SER A 284 12.91 10.42 21.20
C SER A 284 12.27 9.33 22.03
N ALA A 285 12.77 8.10 21.86
CA ALA A 285 12.34 6.94 22.62
C ALA A 285 13.55 6.17 23.15
N GLU A 286 13.39 5.53 24.30
CA GLU A 286 14.38 4.62 24.90
C GLU A 286 13.70 3.30 25.23
N CYS A 287 14.10 2.23 24.55
CA CYS A 287 13.47 0.92 24.60
C CYS A 287 14.36 -0.10 25.32
N GLU A 288 13.73 -1.06 26.00
CA GLU A 288 14.43 -2.25 26.53
C GLU A 288 14.36 -3.42 25.53
N ASP A 289 13.33 -3.48 24.69
CA ASP A 289 13.11 -4.55 23.70
C ASP A 289 13.38 -4.07 22.27
N ILE A 290 14.18 -4.83 21.52
CA ILE A 290 14.53 -4.57 20.11
C ILE A 290 13.29 -4.60 19.21
N LYS A 291 12.25 -5.39 19.54
CA LYS A 291 11.02 -5.44 18.74
C LYS A 291 10.25 -4.12 18.86
N VAL A 292 10.15 -3.58 20.08
CA VAL A 292 9.54 -2.26 20.34
C VAL A 292 10.34 -1.16 19.65
N ALA A 293 11.67 -1.22 19.72
CA ALA A 293 12.54 -0.27 19.03
C ALA A 293 12.37 -0.33 17.50
N ASN A 294 12.15 -1.51 16.93
CA ASN A 294 11.87 -1.66 15.50
C ASN A 294 10.54 -1.02 15.12
N LEU A 295 9.47 -1.27 15.88
CA LEU A 295 8.15 -0.66 15.65
C LEU A 295 8.23 0.87 15.69
N LEU A 296 8.94 1.43 16.67
CA LEU A 296 9.14 2.88 16.79
C LEU A 296 9.95 3.44 15.61
N ASN A 297 11.01 2.75 15.17
CA ASN A 297 11.77 3.16 13.99
C ASN A 297 10.91 3.16 12.72
N ASP A 298 10.06 2.15 12.53
CA ASP A 298 9.18 2.07 11.37
C ASP A 298 8.14 3.19 11.42
N TRP A 299 7.58 3.47 12.59
CA TRP A 299 6.66 4.57 12.77
C TRP A 299 7.32 5.95 12.54
N PHE A 300 8.52 6.20 13.08
CA PHE A 300 9.27 7.43 12.83
C PHE A 300 9.60 7.60 11.33
N LYS A 301 9.86 6.49 10.64
CA LYS A 301 10.03 6.49 9.19
C LYS A 301 8.75 6.87 8.46
N MET A 302 7.60 6.42 8.93
CA MET A 302 6.29 6.82 8.35
C MET A 302 6.07 8.32 8.52
N ILE A 303 6.37 8.89 9.69
CA ILE A 303 6.29 10.34 9.94
C ILE A 303 7.19 11.11 8.97
N ASP A 304 8.45 10.69 8.82
CA ASP A 304 9.43 11.34 7.93
C ASP A 304 8.96 11.30 6.46
N VAL A 305 8.51 10.13 6.00
CA VAL A 305 8.02 9.94 4.64
C VAL A 305 6.77 10.78 4.35
N GLU A 306 5.82 10.85 5.29
CA GLU A 306 4.60 11.66 5.14
C GLU A 306 4.92 13.16 5.10
N LEU A 307 5.77 13.63 5.99
CA LEU A 307 6.19 15.04 6.02
C LEU A 307 6.97 15.44 4.77
N GLN A 308 7.87 14.58 4.28
CA GLN A 308 8.60 14.83 3.04
C GLN A 308 7.66 14.88 1.84
N PHE A 309 6.68 13.98 1.77
CA PHE A 309 5.69 13.98 0.71
C PHE A 309 4.86 15.26 0.71
N GLN A 310 4.31 15.64 1.86
CA GLN A 310 3.50 16.86 1.97
C GLN A 310 4.33 18.11 1.72
N SER A 311 5.57 18.19 2.21
CA SER A 311 6.46 19.34 1.97
C SER A 311 6.78 19.51 0.49
N ARG A 312 7.05 18.43 -0.26
CA ARG A 312 7.29 18.48 -1.72
C ARG A 312 6.08 18.95 -2.50
N ASN A 313 4.88 18.66 -2.01
CA ASN A 313 3.62 19.00 -2.66
C ASN A 313 2.92 20.20 -2.01
N TRP A 314 3.59 20.91 -1.08
CA TRP A 314 2.97 21.95 -0.27
C TRP A 314 2.35 23.06 -1.10
N TYR A 315 2.94 23.40 -2.24
CA TYR A 315 2.40 24.37 -3.20
C TYR A 315 1.02 24.00 -3.79
N LYS A 316 0.64 22.71 -3.72
CA LYS A 316 -0.69 22.22 -4.09
C LYS A 316 -1.61 22.08 -2.88
N ILE A 317 -1.03 21.79 -1.71
CA ILE A 317 -1.76 21.47 -0.49
C ILE A 317 -2.20 22.76 0.22
N ALA A 318 -1.31 23.73 0.35
CA ALA A 318 -1.60 24.95 1.07
C ALA A 318 -2.68 25.80 0.37
N PRO A 319 -3.69 26.32 1.10
CA PRO A 319 -4.72 27.20 0.56
C PRO A 319 -4.18 28.47 -0.09
N SER A 320 -3.10 29.03 0.46
CA SER A 320 -2.40 30.19 -0.10
C SER A 320 -0.93 30.22 0.36
N ILE A 321 -0.13 31.10 -0.24
CA ILE A 321 1.27 31.34 0.14
C ILE A 321 1.41 31.81 1.59
N ASP A 322 0.39 32.44 2.15
CA ASP A 322 0.38 32.97 3.52
C ASP A 322 0.36 31.89 4.59
N PHE A 323 0.15 30.63 4.20
CA PHE A 323 0.21 29.47 5.11
C PHE A 323 1.66 29.08 5.45
N GLY A 324 2.66 29.65 4.73
CA GLY A 324 4.06 29.38 4.96
C GLY A 324 4.44 27.95 4.57
N SER A 325 5.43 27.39 5.27
CA SER A 325 5.90 26.01 5.04
C SER A 325 5.50 25.09 6.19
N LEU A 326 5.42 23.78 5.90
CA LEU A 326 5.32 22.76 6.95
C LEU A 326 6.57 22.76 7.84
N PRO A 327 6.45 22.33 9.11
CA PRO A 327 7.60 22.16 9.99
C PRO A 327 8.60 21.16 9.40
N SER A 328 9.88 21.40 9.57
CA SER A 328 10.93 20.44 9.25
C SER A 328 10.94 19.29 10.27
N VAL A 329 11.39 18.12 9.81
CA VAL A 329 11.70 17.00 10.72
C VAL A 329 13.03 17.30 11.39
N GLY A 330 13.03 17.34 12.73
CA GLY A 330 14.24 17.39 13.53
C GLY A 330 14.78 15.99 13.81
N LYS A 331 14.99 15.70 15.10
CA LYS A 331 15.53 14.39 15.52
C LYS A 331 14.40 13.42 15.80
N LEU A 332 14.34 12.31 15.05
CA LEU A 332 13.55 11.14 15.35
C LEU A 332 14.52 10.04 15.81
N ILE A 333 14.63 9.83 17.12
CA ILE A 333 15.69 8.99 17.71
C ILE A 333 15.06 7.87 18.51
N VAL A 334 15.48 6.63 18.22
CA VAL A 334 15.16 5.45 19.04
C VAL A 334 16.47 4.91 19.61
N ARG A 335 16.55 4.81 20.92
CA ARG A 335 17.68 4.21 21.64
C ARG A 335 17.28 2.88 22.24
N LEU A 336 18.18 1.93 22.21
CA LEU A 336 18.05 0.67 22.93
C LEU A 336 18.94 0.76 24.18
N LYS A 337 18.38 0.55 25.36
CA LYS A 337 19.07 0.69 26.63
C LYS A 337 20.33 -0.18 26.67
N GLY A 338 21.47 0.45 26.95
CA GLY A 338 22.76 -0.24 26.98
C GLY A 338 23.45 -0.43 25.63
N TYR A 339 22.88 0.12 24.53
CA TYR A 339 23.45 0.07 23.19
C TYR A 339 23.58 1.48 22.60
N ASP A 340 24.37 1.59 21.55
CA ASP A 340 24.48 2.82 20.76
C ASP A 340 23.16 3.15 20.03
N ASP A 341 23.05 4.37 19.51
CA ASP A 341 21.88 4.82 18.74
C ASP A 341 21.59 3.88 17.56
N ILE A 342 20.38 3.31 17.57
CA ILE A 342 19.90 2.41 16.54
C ILE A 342 18.96 3.09 15.52
N SER A 343 18.84 4.41 15.58
CA SER A 343 17.99 5.19 14.68
C SER A 343 18.72 5.62 13.40
N GLY A 344 17.94 5.89 12.36
CA GLY A 344 18.41 6.49 11.13
C GLY A 344 19.18 5.56 10.16
N LYS A 345 19.88 6.19 9.22
CA LYS A 345 20.59 5.49 8.12
C LYS A 345 21.85 4.73 8.58
N ASN A 346 22.41 5.11 9.71
CA ASN A 346 23.66 4.52 10.23
C ASN A 346 23.43 3.29 11.12
N ARG A 347 22.19 2.86 11.27
CA ARG A 347 21.87 1.66 12.05
C ARG A 347 22.55 0.43 11.44
N PRO A 348 23.38 -0.31 12.21
CA PRO A 348 23.93 -1.58 11.75
C PRO A 348 22.80 -2.60 11.46
N ARG A 349 22.77 -3.11 10.25
CA ARG A 349 21.85 -4.17 9.84
C ARG A 349 22.48 -4.97 8.70
N PHE A 350 22.00 -6.19 8.54
CA PHE A 350 22.36 -6.98 7.36
C PHE A 350 21.67 -6.36 6.14
N GLU A 351 22.45 -5.86 5.21
CA GLU A 351 21.97 -5.33 3.94
C GLU A 351 22.49 -6.19 2.79
N ILE A 352 21.60 -6.49 1.87
CA ILE A 352 21.99 -7.14 0.62
C ILE A 352 22.47 -6.04 -0.33
N ASN A 353 23.77 -6.01 -0.60
CA ASN A 353 24.27 -5.22 -1.70
C ASN A 353 23.79 -5.88 -3.00
N SER A 354 22.81 -5.25 -3.64
CA SER A 354 22.12 -5.82 -4.81
C SER A 354 23.09 -6.14 -5.96
N LEU A 355 24.11 -5.30 -6.18
CA LEU A 355 25.12 -5.52 -7.20
C LEU A 355 25.98 -6.75 -6.87
N LYS A 356 26.47 -6.85 -5.62
CA LYS A 356 27.24 -8.03 -5.18
C LYS A 356 26.40 -9.29 -5.12
N ALA A 357 25.11 -9.19 -4.76
CA ALA A 357 24.20 -10.32 -4.80
C ALA A 357 24.04 -10.84 -6.24
N ILE A 358 23.91 -9.96 -7.22
CA ILE A 358 23.85 -10.30 -8.63
C ILE A 358 25.18 -10.92 -9.08
N GLU A 359 26.33 -10.32 -8.71
CA GLU A 359 27.67 -10.88 -8.99
C GLU A 359 27.86 -12.27 -8.37
N MET A 360 27.41 -12.46 -7.12
CA MET A 360 27.47 -13.76 -6.44
C MET A 360 26.54 -14.79 -7.10
N LEU A 361 25.34 -14.39 -7.49
CA LEU A 361 24.42 -15.23 -8.25
C LEU A 361 25.00 -15.57 -9.64
N GLN A 362 25.71 -14.62 -10.25
CA GLN A 362 26.44 -14.82 -11.49
C GLN A 362 27.70 -15.72 -11.32
N GLY A 363 28.41 -15.61 -10.18
CA GLY A 363 29.65 -16.30 -9.90
C GLY A 363 29.51 -17.62 -9.13
N ALA A 364 28.48 -17.80 -8.33
CA ALA A 364 28.39 -18.89 -7.33
C ALA A 364 27.71 -20.19 -7.84
N GLY A 365 27.68 -20.43 -9.15
CA GLY A 365 27.30 -21.74 -9.69
C GLY A 365 25.77 -22.02 -9.69
N LEU A 366 24.92 -21.06 -9.37
CA LEU A 366 23.49 -21.19 -9.66
C LEU A 366 23.21 -21.23 -11.17
N TYR A 367 24.07 -20.58 -11.95
CA TYR A 367 24.07 -20.61 -13.41
C TYR A 367 25.48 -21.01 -13.87
N ASN A 368 25.73 -22.30 -13.89
CA ASN A 368 27.04 -22.86 -14.32
C ASN A 368 27.32 -22.70 -15.81
N ASP A 369 26.32 -22.33 -16.61
CA ASP A 369 26.44 -22.20 -18.06
C ASP A 369 25.57 -21.07 -18.58
N ALA A 370 26.07 -20.33 -19.57
CA ALA A 370 25.35 -19.28 -20.32
C ALA A 370 24.04 -19.79 -20.98
N SER A 371 23.95 -21.09 -21.28
CA SER A 371 22.76 -21.72 -21.83
C SER A 371 21.56 -21.67 -20.87
N GLN A 372 21.82 -21.61 -19.56
CA GLN A 372 20.74 -21.50 -18.55
C GLN A 372 20.00 -20.16 -18.64
N SER A 373 20.70 -19.07 -18.96
CA SER A 373 20.05 -17.77 -19.19
C SER A 373 19.08 -17.81 -20.37
N ILE A 374 19.46 -18.50 -21.45
CA ILE A 374 18.59 -18.68 -22.62
C ILE A 374 17.37 -19.54 -22.23
N ARG A 375 17.57 -20.58 -21.45
CA ARG A 375 16.49 -21.43 -20.93
C ARG A 375 15.49 -20.62 -20.10
N GLU A 376 15.97 -19.74 -19.19
CA GLU A 376 15.11 -18.86 -18.40
C GLU A 376 14.27 -17.91 -19.27
N LEU A 377 14.85 -17.36 -20.34
CA LEU A 377 14.10 -16.53 -21.29
C LEU A 377 13.01 -17.31 -22.00
N LEU A 378 13.32 -18.50 -22.48
CA LEU A 378 12.34 -19.38 -23.13
C LEU A 378 11.23 -19.79 -22.15
N GLN A 379 11.61 -20.10 -20.89
CA GLN A 379 10.63 -20.42 -19.85
C GLN A 379 9.70 -19.25 -19.54
N ASN A 380 10.23 -18.03 -19.48
CA ASN A 380 9.41 -16.82 -19.30
C ASN A 380 8.42 -16.62 -20.47
N ALA A 381 8.85 -16.89 -21.70
CA ALA A 381 7.99 -16.83 -22.88
C ALA A 381 6.86 -17.89 -22.83
N VAL A 382 7.18 -19.12 -22.41
CA VAL A 382 6.20 -20.19 -22.20
C VAL A 382 5.21 -19.84 -21.09
N ASP A 383 5.70 -19.35 -19.95
CA ASP A 383 4.89 -18.97 -18.80
C ASP A 383 3.95 -17.81 -19.14
N ALA A 384 4.40 -16.83 -19.92
CA ALA A 384 3.57 -15.74 -20.43
C ALA A 384 2.47 -16.25 -21.38
N THR A 385 2.79 -17.24 -22.22
CA THR A 385 1.83 -17.89 -23.11
C THR A 385 0.77 -18.66 -22.33
N TYR A 386 1.16 -19.40 -21.28
CA TYR A 386 0.21 -20.14 -20.44
C TYR A 386 -0.80 -19.21 -19.75
N ILE A 387 -0.33 -18.08 -19.22
CA ILE A 387 -1.21 -17.08 -18.62
C ILE A 387 -2.20 -16.54 -19.65
N ARG A 388 -1.75 -16.23 -20.86
CA ARG A 388 -2.59 -15.72 -21.93
C ARG A 388 -3.66 -16.72 -22.36
N VAL A 389 -3.28 -17.97 -22.63
CA VAL A 389 -4.22 -19.04 -23.01
C VAL A 389 -5.28 -19.24 -21.94
N PHE A 390 -4.91 -19.19 -20.66
CA PHE A 390 -5.87 -19.25 -19.57
C PHE A 390 -6.83 -18.04 -19.55
N LEU A 391 -6.34 -16.83 -19.77
CA LEU A 391 -7.19 -15.63 -19.82
C LEU A 391 -8.15 -15.63 -21.00
N GLU A 392 -7.74 -16.19 -22.14
CA GLU A 392 -8.61 -16.37 -23.32
C GLU A 392 -9.64 -17.49 -23.14
N ASN A 393 -9.31 -18.50 -22.31
CA ASN A 393 -10.14 -19.70 -22.11
C ASN A 393 -10.24 -20.07 -20.63
N PRO A 394 -10.90 -19.27 -19.78
CA PRO A 394 -10.88 -19.44 -18.31
C PRO A 394 -11.59 -20.70 -17.80
N THR A 395 -12.43 -21.31 -18.61
CA THR A 395 -13.15 -22.56 -18.30
C THR A 395 -12.45 -23.82 -18.77
N LEU A 396 -11.30 -23.68 -19.42
CA LEU A 396 -10.56 -24.80 -20.00
C LEU A 396 -9.91 -25.65 -18.90
N SER A 397 -10.31 -26.92 -18.81
CA SER A 397 -9.84 -27.88 -17.78
C SER A 397 -9.11 -29.11 -18.36
N ASP A 398 -9.21 -29.35 -19.67
CA ASP A 398 -8.55 -30.47 -20.34
C ASP A 398 -7.13 -30.13 -20.75
N ARG A 399 -6.16 -31.00 -20.39
CA ARG A 399 -4.72 -30.81 -20.70
C ARG A 399 -4.40 -30.87 -22.19
N ASN A 400 -5.09 -31.70 -22.95
CA ASN A 400 -4.80 -31.88 -24.36
C ASN A 400 -5.35 -30.70 -25.17
N GLU A 401 -6.49 -30.22 -24.78
CA GLU A 401 -7.08 -29.02 -25.37
C GLU A 401 -6.22 -27.78 -25.05
N PHE A 402 -5.75 -27.65 -23.81
CA PHE A 402 -4.82 -26.60 -23.42
C PHE A 402 -3.52 -26.63 -24.25
N ARG A 403 -2.93 -27.80 -24.46
CA ARG A 403 -1.74 -27.95 -25.32
C ARG A 403 -2.00 -27.53 -26.75
N LYS A 404 -3.17 -27.87 -27.31
CA LYS A 404 -3.57 -27.43 -28.66
C LYS A 404 -3.66 -25.92 -28.72
N LYS A 405 -4.28 -25.28 -27.72
CA LYS A 405 -4.36 -23.80 -27.63
C LYS A 405 -3.00 -23.14 -27.46
N CYS A 406 -2.10 -23.70 -26.66
CA CYS A 406 -0.72 -23.21 -26.57
C CYS A 406 0.04 -23.31 -27.90
N ALA A 407 -0.22 -24.33 -28.70
CA ALA A 407 0.42 -24.51 -30.00
C ALA A 407 -0.02 -23.46 -31.05
N GLU A 408 -1.14 -22.78 -30.83
CA GLU A 408 -1.58 -21.65 -31.66
C GLU A 408 -0.71 -20.39 -31.42
N HIS A 409 0.04 -20.34 -30.30
CA HIS A 409 0.90 -19.21 -29.92
C HIS A 409 2.38 -19.59 -30.11
N VAL A 410 2.96 -19.13 -31.22
CA VAL A 410 4.34 -19.49 -31.59
C VAL A 410 5.34 -18.61 -30.84
N ILE A 411 6.37 -19.24 -30.29
CA ILE A 411 7.56 -18.56 -29.76
C ILE A 411 8.64 -18.63 -30.85
N ASN A 412 9.03 -17.47 -31.39
CA ASN A 412 10.05 -17.35 -32.42
C ASN A 412 11.41 -17.07 -31.79
N VAL A 413 12.43 -17.83 -32.21
CA VAL A 413 13.80 -17.63 -31.78
C VAL A 413 14.67 -17.42 -33.02
N GLU A 414 15.32 -16.26 -33.08
CA GLU A 414 16.19 -15.89 -34.21
C GLU A 414 17.59 -15.62 -33.65
N LEU A 415 18.61 -16.22 -34.28
CA LEU A 415 20.01 -16.00 -33.95
C LEU A 415 20.73 -15.49 -35.20
N ASN A 416 21.07 -14.21 -35.22
CA ASN A 416 21.69 -13.55 -36.36
C ASN A 416 23.10 -13.10 -36.04
N LYS A 417 24.03 -13.38 -36.97
CA LYS A 417 25.42 -12.93 -36.89
C LYS A 417 25.45 -11.43 -37.29
N LEU A 418 25.97 -10.59 -36.41
CA LEU A 418 26.04 -9.14 -36.64
C LEU A 418 27.38 -8.72 -37.24
N ALA A 419 28.50 -9.13 -36.66
CA ALA A 419 29.83 -8.72 -37.07
C ALA A 419 30.86 -9.79 -36.70
N VAL A 420 31.94 -9.84 -37.48
CA VAL A 420 33.14 -10.62 -37.16
C VAL A 420 34.25 -9.64 -36.83
N GLU A 421 34.72 -9.65 -35.60
CA GLU A 421 35.88 -8.91 -35.13
C GLU A 421 37.06 -9.86 -35.03
N VAL A 422 38.31 -9.34 -34.92
CA VAL A 422 39.55 -10.15 -35.00
C VAL A 422 39.55 -11.33 -34.06
N ASP A 423 38.99 -11.18 -32.85
CA ASP A 423 39.00 -12.20 -31.79
C ASP A 423 37.65 -12.75 -31.39
N HIS A 424 36.52 -12.20 -31.90
CA HIS A 424 35.18 -12.63 -31.53
C HIS A 424 34.12 -12.32 -32.58
N VAL A 425 33.02 -13.06 -32.51
CA VAL A 425 31.85 -12.86 -33.35
C VAL A 425 30.72 -12.30 -32.51
N LYS A 426 30.12 -11.18 -32.97
CA LYS A 426 28.92 -10.61 -32.34
C LYS A 426 27.69 -11.30 -32.90
N TRP A 427 26.82 -11.75 -32.01
CA TRP A 427 25.55 -12.36 -32.33
C TRP A 427 24.40 -11.53 -31.77
N HIS A 428 23.29 -11.56 -32.48
CA HIS A 428 22.01 -10.99 -32.08
C HIS A 428 21.03 -12.15 -31.86
N LEU A 429 20.62 -12.35 -30.60
CA LEU A 429 19.57 -13.30 -30.22
C LEU A 429 18.28 -12.51 -30.02
N LYS A 430 17.22 -12.93 -30.73
CA LYS A 430 15.88 -12.40 -30.60
C LYS A 430 14.93 -13.52 -30.21
N ILE A 431 14.20 -13.31 -29.12
CA ILE A 431 13.12 -14.21 -28.67
C ILE A 431 11.83 -13.39 -28.67
N GLN A 432 10.83 -13.90 -29.36
CA GLN A 432 9.52 -13.26 -29.49
C GLN A 432 8.43 -14.25 -29.11
N ASP A 433 7.62 -13.90 -28.13
CA ASP A 433 6.44 -14.66 -27.70
C ASP A 433 5.14 -13.92 -28.03
N GLN A 434 4.04 -14.65 -27.93
CA GLN A 434 2.69 -14.15 -28.06
C GLN A 434 1.94 -14.25 -26.73
N GLY A 435 2.66 -14.13 -25.63
CA GLY A 435 2.11 -14.26 -24.28
C GLY A 435 1.28 -13.07 -23.80
N VAL A 436 1.06 -13.00 -22.51
CA VAL A 436 0.22 -11.97 -21.87
C VAL A 436 0.84 -10.57 -21.93
N GLY A 437 2.15 -10.44 -22.17
CA GLY A 437 2.89 -9.18 -22.17
C GLY A 437 2.95 -8.51 -20.79
N ILE A 438 3.54 -7.30 -20.75
CA ILE A 438 3.84 -6.54 -19.51
C ILE A 438 3.29 -5.12 -19.67
N ALA A 439 2.51 -4.67 -18.68
CA ALA A 439 1.99 -3.30 -18.65
C ALA A 439 3.06 -2.32 -18.12
N PRO A 440 2.93 -0.99 -18.40
CA PRO A 440 3.87 0.01 -17.93
C PRO A 440 4.09 0.01 -16.40
N ASP A 441 3.05 -0.23 -15.62
CA ASP A 441 3.09 -0.30 -14.16
C ASP A 441 3.69 -1.61 -13.61
N GLU A 442 3.76 -2.66 -14.45
CA GLU A 442 4.34 -3.95 -14.09
C GLU A 442 5.87 -4.02 -14.33
N VAL A 443 6.46 -3.06 -15.05
CA VAL A 443 7.91 -3.01 -15.35
C VAL A 443 8.77 -3.07 -14.08
N ILE A 444 8.30 -2.47 -13.00
CA ILE A 444 9.01 -2.47 -11.71
C ILE A 444 9.29 -3.89 -11.18
N TYR A 445 8.44 -4.86 -11.51
CA TYR A 445 8.63 -6.25 -11.06
C TYR A 445 9.68 -7.01 -11.87
N LEU A 446 10.05 -6.53 -13.07
CA LEU A 446 11.19 -7.05 -13.84
C LEU A 446 12.53 -6.56 -13.27
N THR A 447 12.54 -5.36 -12.72
CA THR A 447 13.77 -4.65 -12.35
C THR A 447 14.21 -4.95 -10.92
N ARG A 448 13.33 -5.53 -10.10
CA ARG A 448 13.62 -5.88 -8.69
C ARG A 448 13.75 -7.38 -8.54
N THR A 449 14.91 -7.83 -8.09
CA THR A 449 15.19 -9.24 -7.77
C THR A 449 14.21 -9.75 -6.69
N GLY A 450 13.58 -10.91 -6.92
CA GLY A 450 12.65 -11.51 -5.96
C GLY A 450 11.26 -10.87 -5.88
N SER A 451 10.96 -9.88 -6.71
CA SER A 451 9.68 -9.14 -6.65
C SER A 451 8.53 -9.78 -7.45
N SER A 452 8.77 -10.89 -8.13
CA SER A 452 7.72 -11.56 -8.92
C SER A 452 6.52 -12.00 -8.06
N SER A 453 6.75 -12.36 -6.80
CA SER A 453 5.71 -12.66 -5.81
C SER A 453 4.91 -11.44 -5.35
N GLN A 454 5.39 -10.23 -5.59
CA GLN A 454 4.73 -8.97 -5.20
C GLN A 454 3.76 -8.45 -6.27
N ASN A 455 3.76 -9.01 -7.49
CA ASN A 455 2.78 -8.67 -8.52
C ASN A 455 1.43 -9.33 -8.19
N GLN A 456 0.62 -8.62 -7.43
CA GLN A 456 -0.68 -9.12 -6.95
C GLN A 456 -1.63 -9.47 -8.11
N LYS A 457 -1.64 -8.65 -9.18
CA LYS A 457 -2.47 -8.91 -10.38
C LYS A 457 -2.10 -10.25 -11.02
N LYS A 458 -0.80 -10.54 -11.19
CA LYS A 458 -0.32 -11.82 -11.72
C LYS A 458 -0.64 -12.97 -10.78
N ASN A 459 -0.42 -12.79 -9.48
CA ASN A 459 -0.69 -13.82 -8.48
C ASN A 459 -2.16 -14.20 -8.43
N ASP A 460 -3.08 -13.24 -8.51
CA ASP A 460 -4.52 -13.49 -8.51
C ASP A 460 -4.98 -14.27 -9.75
N ILE A 461 -4.34 -14.03 -10.90
CA ILE A 461 -4.56 -14.85 -12.10
C ILE A 461 -4.03 -16.27 -11.86
N CYS A 462 -2.79 -16.40 -11.39
CA CYS A 462 -2.16 -17.70 -11.15
C CYS A 462 -2.90 -18.54 -10.10
N LYS A 463 -3.50 -17.92 -9.07
CA LYS A 463 -4.33 -18.63 -8.08
C LYS A 463 -5.58 -19.28 -8.72
N LYS A 464 -6.17 -18.63 -9.72
CA LYS A 464 -7.34 -19.14 -10.45
C LYS A 464 -6.98 -20.24 -11.45
N MET A 465 -5.70 -20.35 -11.84
CA MET A 465 -5.24 -21.38 -12.78
C MET A 465 -5.14 -22.73 -12.09
N PRO A 466 -5.56 -23.82 -12.74
CA PRO A 466 -5.27 -25.19 -12.29
C PRO A 466 -3.76 -25.37 -12.03
N SER A 467 -3.38 -26.14 -11.02
CA SER A 467 -1.98 -26.28 -10.59
C SER A 467 -1.03 -26.69 -11.73
N TRP A 468 -1.49 -27.53 -12.64
CA TRP A 468 -0.73 -28.02 -13.78
C TRP A 468 -0.58 -27.01 -14.94
N MET A 469 -1.34 -25.89 -14.93
CA MET A 469 -1.21 -24.77 -15.89
C MET A 469 -0.34 -23.62 -15.35
N ARG A 470 -0.04 -23.63 -14.05
CA ARG A 470 0.63 -22.47 -13.42
C ARG A 470 2.04 -22.28 -13.97
N PRO A 471 2.47 -21.01 -14.12
CA PRO A 471 3.86 -20.70 -14.44
C PRO A 471 4.84 -21.36 -13.49
N SER A 472 5.98 -21.81 -14.03
CA SER A 472 7.02 -22.50 -13.25
C SER A 472 8.00 -21.53 -12.59
N GLY A 473 8.09 -20.29 -13.04
CA GLY A 473 9.02 -19.27 -12.56
C GLY A 473 8.64 -18.71 -11.19
N ALA A 474 9.13 -19.35 -10.11
CA ALA A 474 8.79 -18.97 -8.73
C ALA A 474 9.70 -17.87 -8.13
N PHE A 475 10.95 -17.72 -8.60
CA PHE A 475 11.98 -17.00 -7.84
C PHE A 475 12.23 -15.54 -8.28
N GLY A 476 11.71 -15.08 -9.44
CA GLY A 476 11.88 -13.69 -9.89
C GLY A 476 13.32 -13.25 -10.15
N ILE A 477 14.24 -14.19 -10.31
CA ILE A 477 15.67 -13.95 -10.57
C ILE A 477 16.01 -14.23 -12.03
N GLY A 478 15.22 -15.06 -12.70
CA GLY A 478 15.52 -15.63 -14.01
C GLY A 478 15.81 -14.59 -15.10
N PHE A 479 15.05 -13.48 -15.13
CA PHE A 479 15.27 -12.44 -16.15
C PHE A 479 16.66 -11.78 -16.04
N GLN A 480 17.14 -11.53 -14.82
CA GLN A 480 18.44 -10.87 -14.61
C GLN A 480 19.64 -11.75 -14.98
N SER A 481 19.45 -13.08 -15.07
CA SER A 481 20.49 -14.01 -15.52
C SER A 481 20.96 -13.74 -16.96
N ILE A 482 20.15 -13.01 -17.73
CA ILE A 482 20.48 -12.62 -19.11
C ILE A 482 21.78 -11.81 -19.19
N PHE A 483 22.09 -11.03 -18.15
CA PHE A 483 23.32 -10.24 -18.07
C PHE A 483 24.60 -11.07 -17.87
N LEU A 484 24.47 -12.39 -17.70
CA LEU A 484 25.60 -13.34 -17.85
C LEU A 484 26.10 -13.44 -19.29
N ILE A 485 25.22 -13.17 -20.27
CA ILE A 485 25.51 -13.36 -21.69
C ILE A 485 25.50 -12.06 -22.49
N THR A 486 25.04 -10.94 -21.94
CA THR A 486 25.00 -9.66 -22.65
C THR A 486 25.14 -8.47 -21.71
N ASP A 487 25.68 -7.37 -22.24
CA ASP A 487 25.76 -6.10 -21.51
C ASP A 487 24.52 -5.22 -21.71
N LYS A 488 23.71 -5.49 -22.74
CA LYS A 488 22.51 -4.69 -23.04
C LYS A 488 21.37 -5.59 -23.52
N VAL A 489 20.18 -5.31 -23.00
CA VAL A 489 18.91 -5.96 -23.41
C VAL A 489 17.93 -4.90 -23.87
N THR A 490 17.28 -5.13 -24.98
CA THR A 490 16.11 -4.36 -25.41
C THR A 490 14.87 -5.25 -25.31
N LEU A 491 13.87 -4.80 -24.59
CA LEU A 491 12.57 -5.46 -24.44
C LEU A 491 11.49 -4.56 -25.02
N VAL A 492 10.70 -5.10 -25.94
CA VAL A 492 9.49 -4.44 -26.46
C VAL A 492 8.31 -5.32 -26.11
N THR A 493 7.32 -4.79 -25.42
CA THR A 493 6.19 -5.59 -24.93
C THR A 493 4.88 -4.80 -24.98
N ARG A 494 3.77 -5.52 -25.18
CA ARG A 494 2.43 -4.99 -25.06
C ARG A 494 1.57 -5.94 -24.24
N LYS A 495 0.93 -5.41 -23.21
CA LYS A 495 0.02 -6.19 -22.38
C LYS A 495 -1.21 -6.60 -23.18
N TRP A 496 -1.60 -7.85 -23.07
CA TRP A 496 -2.84 -8.35 -23.70
C TRP A 496 -4.06 -7.56 -23.21
N GLY A 497 -4.90 -7.14 -24.17
CA GLY A 497 -6.07 -6.29 -23.90
C GLY A 497 -5.79 -4.80 -23.75
N THR A 498 -4.55 -4.34 -24.01
CA THR A 498 -4.18 -2.92 -24.00
C THR A 498 -3.55 -2.48 -25.33
N ASP A 499 -3.54 -1.17 -25.61
CA ASP A 499 -2.92 -0.59 -26.80
C ASP A 499 -1.53 -0.01 -26.53
N ASP A 500 -1.13 0.16 -25.28
CA ASP A 500 0.16 0.71 -24.90
C ASP A 500 1.30 -0.28 -25.19
N VAL A 501 2.31 0.18 -25.92
CA VAL A 501 3.55 -0.56 -26.16
C VAL A 501 4.65 0.03 -25.28
N VAL A 502 5.33 -0.82 -24.54
CA VAL A 502 6.46 -0.45 -23.70
C VAL A 502 7.76 -0.93 -24.36
N LYS A 503 8.70 -0.01 -24.57
CA LYS A 503 10.07 -0.34 -24.94
C LYS A 503 10.97 -0.05 -23.73
N LEU A 504 11.78 -1.04 -23.34
CA LEU A 504 12.81 -0.94 -22.32
C LEU A 504 14.17 -1.17 -22.96
N GLU A 505 15.14 -0.36 -22.60
CA GLU A 505 16.55 -0.61 -22.83
C GLU A 505 17.23 -0.73 -21.46
N MET A 506 17.88 -1.85 -21.20
CA MET A 506 18.42 -2.21 -19.89
C MET A 506 19.88 -2.61 -20.04
N TRP A 507 20.74 -2.12 -19.15
CA TRP A 507 22.18 -2.41 -19.14
C TRP A 507 22.53 -3.29 -17.95
N ASN A 508 23.61 -4.05 -18.13
CA ASN A 508 24.14 -4.94 -17.10
C ASN A 508 24.41 -4.17 -15.79
N PRO A 509 23.84 -4.60 -14.67
CA PRO A 509 24.09 -3.98 -13.37
C PRO A 509 25.56 -3.94 -12.94
N SER A 510 26.35 -4.93 -13.38
CA SER A 510 27.80 -5.03 -13.10
C SER A 510 28.66 -4.34 -14.18
N GLY A 511 28.05 -3.80 -15.23
CA GLY A 511 28.73 -3.14 -16.33
C GLY A 511 29.01 -1.65 -16.10
N ASN A 512 29.66 -1.02 -17.06
CA ASN A 512 29.99 0.41 -17.02
C ASN A 512 28.76 1.30 -16.91
N GLU A 513 27.63 0.90 -17.47
CA GLU A 513 26.35 1.63 -17.47
C GLU A 513 25.55 1.42 -16.17
N LYS A 514 26.09 0.70 -15.19
CA LYS A 514 25.58 0.53 -13.82
C LYS A 514 24.09 0.19 -13.71
N GLY A 515 23.58 -0.66 -14.59
CA GLY A 515 22.19 -1.11 -14.55
C GLY A 515 21.14 -0.05 -14.90
N ASN A 516 21.49 0.92 -15.75
CA ASN A 516 20.53 1.89 -16.23
C ASN A 516 19.36 1.22 -16.95
N ILE A 517 18.17 1.78 -16.79
CA ILE A 517 16.94 1.35 -17.46
C ILE A 517 16.27 2.56 -18.06
N LEU A 518 16.11 2.55 -19.38
CA LEU A 518 15.35 3.56 -20.13
C LEU A 518 14.02 2.96 -20.54
N GLN A 519 12.94 3.66 -20.24
CA GLN A 519 11.59 3.26 -20.61
C GLN A 519 10.97 4.29 -21.55
N LYS A 520 10.33 3.79 -22.62
CA LYS A 520 9.51 4.60 -23.51
C LYS A 520 8.16 3.91 -23.71
N ILE A 521 7.07 4.67 -23.55
CA ILE A 521 5.70 4.19 -23.77
C ILE A 521 5.19 4.84 -25.05
N TYR A 522 4.66 4.03 -25.95
CA TYR A 522 4.05 4.47 -27.21
C TYR A 522 2.54 4.26 -27.07
N LYS A 523 1.82 5.38 -27.05
CA LYS A 523 0.35 5.37 -27.04
C LYS A 523 -0.14 5.49 -28.49
N ASP A 524 -0.95 4.54 -28.94
CA ASP A 524 -1.59 4.53 -30.28
C ASP A 524 -0.68 4.64 -31.53
N GLU A 525 0.63 4.75 -31.40
CA GLU A 525 1.57 4.91 -32.52
C GLU A 525 2.21 3.60 -32.98
N PHE A 526 1.39 2.59 -33.24
CA PHE A 526 1.88 1.27 -33.66
C PHE A 526 2.53 1.28 -35.06
N THR A 527 2.21 2.27 -35.89
CA THR A 527 2.69 2.40 -37.28
C THR A 527 4.21 2.67 -37.36
N ASN A 528 4.83 3.23 -36.34
CA ASN A 528 6.26 3.54 -36.35
C ASN A 528 7.19 2.34 -36.16
N PHE A 529 6.66 1.15 -35.82
CA PHE A 529 7.45 -0.08 -35.67
C PHE A 529 7.40 -0.98 -36.91
N GLY A 530 6.73 -0.56 -38.01
CA GLY A 530 6.68 -1.32 -39.25
C GLY A 530 5.90 -2.63 -39.19
N ARG A 531 5.08 -2.84 -38.15
CA ARG A 531 4.30 -4.07 -37.94
C ARG A 531 2.82 -3.75 -37.67
N THR A 532 1.93 -4.58 -38.18
CA THR A 532 0.49 -4.43 -38.01
C THR A 532 0.07 -4.66 -36.55
N ARG A 533 -1.00 -3.98 -36.12
CA ARG A 533 -1.61 -3.99 -34.77
C ARG A 533 -1.83 -5.41 -34.18
N GLN A 534 -1.89 -6.42 -35.02
CA GLN A 534 -2.18 -7.82 -34.66
C GLN A 534 -0.95 -8.67 -34.29
N THR A 535 0.29 -8.22 -34.57
CA THR A 535 1.49 -9.07 -34.49
C THR A 535 2.37 -8.87 -33.27
N LEU A 536 2.10 -7.91 -32.38
CA LEU A 536 2.88 -7.66 -31.16
C LEU A 536 2.02 -7.87 -29.91
N TRP A 537 1.66 -9.12 -29.66
CA TRP A 537 1.23 -9.56 -28.34
C TRP A 537 2.43 -10.29 -27.73
N GLY A 538 2.83 -9.92 -26.50
CA GLY A 538 3.93 -10.56 -25.82
C GLY A 538 5.17 -9.69 -25.70
N ALA A 539 6.34 -10.30 -25.66
CA ALA A 539 7.62 -9.62 -25.49
C ALA A 539 8.62 -10.01 -26.61
N GLU A 540 9.33 -9.02 -27.10
CA GLU A 540 10.47 -9.20 -28.00
C GLU A 540 11.73 -8.78 -27.26
N GLN A 541 12.71 -9.69 -27.12
CA GLN A 541 13.95 -9.48 -26.42
C GLN A 541 15.10 -9.51 -27.42
N MET A 542 15.92 -8.47 -27.43
CA MET A 542 17.09 -8.36 -28.31
C MET A 542 18.37 -8.29 -27.47
N LEU A 543 19.30 -9.17 -27.75
CA LEU A 543 20.57 -9.30 -27.05
C LEU A 543 21.75 -9.09 -28.00
N THR A 544 22.73 -8.29 -27.59
CA THR A 544 23.97 -8.10 -28.34
C THR A 544 25.14 -8.59 -27.49
N GLN A 545 25.91 -9.58 -27.95
CA GLN A 545 26.92 -10.24 -27.14
C GLN A 545 28.33 -10.25 -27.72
N LYS A 546 29.33 -10.16 -26.80
CA LYS A 546 30.76 -10.25 -27.09
C LYS A 546 31.41 -11.63 -26.92
N HIS A 547 30.79 -12.65 -26.30
CA HIS A 547 31.53 -13.79 -25.71
C HIS A 547 31.15 -15.23 -26.09
N VAL A 548 30.31 -15.52 -27.07
CA VAL A 548 29.91 -16.92 -27.40
C VAL A 548 31.00 -17.72 -28.15
N ALA A 549 31.97 -17.08 -28.77
CA ALA A 549 32.90 -17.75 -29.68
C ALA A 549 33.97 -18.64 -29.01
N LYS A 550 34.35 -18.39 -27.75
CA LYS A 550 35.49 -19.12 -27.12
C LYS A 550 35.16 -20.51 -26.59
N ARG A 551 33.92 -20.83 -26.26
CA ARG A 551 33.52 -22.13 -25.68
C ARG A 551 33.02 -23.16 -26.70
N TYR A 552 32.54 -22.78 -27.86
CA TYR A 552 32.07 -23.73 -28.89
C TYR A 552 33.19 -24.37 -29.71
N MET A 553 34.40 -23.80 -29.71
CA MET A 553 35.57 -24.42 -30.38
C MET A 553 36.21 -25.56 -29.60
N ILE A 554 35.89 -25.72 -28.29
CA ILE A 554 36.45 -26.82 -27.47
C ILE A 554 35.61 -28.09 -27.59
N ALA A 555 34.38 -28.02 -28.08
CA ALA A 555 33.51 -29.20 -28.25
C ALA A 555 33.64 -29.91 -29.61
N LYS A 556 34.62 -29.53 -30.47
CA LYS A 556 34.93 -30.17 -31.73
C LYS A 556 36.39 -30.67 -31.82
N LYS A 557 36.94 -31.07 -30.67
CA LYS A 557 38.15 -31.95 -30.67
C LYS A 557 37.85 -33.21 -29.90
#